data_6c12845869cca3de2cf217bdd2d6f252
#
_entry.id   6c12845869cca3de2cf217bdd2d6f252
#
_cell.length_a   1.000
_cell.length_b   1.000
_cell.length_c   1.000
_cell.angle_alpha   90.00
_cell.angle_beta   90.00
_cell.angle_gamma   90.00
#
_symmetry.space_group_name_H-M   'P 1'
#
loop_
_entity.id
_entity.type
_entity.pdbx_description
1 polymer ?
#
loop_
_entity_poly.entity_id
_entity_poly.type
_entity_poly.pdbx_seq_one_letter_code
_entity_poly.pdbx_strand_id
1 'polypeptide(L)'
;MRFIDDFRNEELVATLALAIKHTMSKPWRIMEVCGGQTHTIVKHGLDQLLPYGLELVHGPGCPVCVTPAEKIDAAIKATSVHGAILCTFGDMMRVPGNTQDLLTAKAHGADVRTIYSPLEALSIARDNPSREVVFFAVGFETTAPANAMTVYRAKSEGLRNFSIISALVLVPPILRTLLDTARCDRVDAGSDNGVDGVLAAGHVCAVMGLREYHRLAESLRLPIVITGFEPVDIMQGIFMCVQQLEAHQYRVENQYSRVVSAHGNTIAQRIVAEVFAATEAGWRDLGRVAASGLSLRDGYLDYDAELKLQLTADSLWSSHQRGLCRASAVLTGHIKPPQCSAFAKECTPMRPLGAPMVSSEGACAAYFNYRGGQVDGASQLSDLS
;
A
#
# COMPACT_ATOMS: atom_id res chain seq x y z
N MET A 1 -28.56 1.79 3.83
CA MET A 1 -28.10 2.55 5.05
C MET A 1 -27.65 3.94 4.63
N ARG A 2 -28.15 4.97 5.27
CA ARG A 2 -27.66 6.36 5.07
C ARG A 2 -26.12 6.36 5.15
N PHE A 3 -25.43 7.05 4.24
CA PHE A 3 -23.97 7.10 4.07
C PHE A 3 -23.28 5.86 3.42
N ILE A 4 -23.98 4.76 3.13
CA ILE A 4 -23.45 3.66 2.33
C ILE A 4 -24.14 3.66 0.97
N ASP A 5 -25.47 3.54 0.94
CA ASP A 5 -26.24 3.49 -0.30
C ASP A 5 -26.11 4.80 -1.11
N ASP A 6 -26.06 5.95 -0.41
CA ASP A 6 -25.85 7.27 -1.02
C ASP A 6 -24.53 7.36 -1.82
N PHE A 7 -23.46 6.68 -1.34
CA PHE A 7 -22.14 6.67 -1.99
C PHE A 7 -21.94 5.51 -2.97
N ARG A 8 -22.96 4.64 -3.15
CA ARG A 8 -23.02 3.57 -4.15
C ARG A 8 -24.09 3.82 -5.20
N ASN A 9 -24.57 5.04 -5.31
CA ASN A 9 -25.62 5.44 -6.25
C ASN A 9 -25.11 5.41 -7.69
N GLU A 10 -25.62 4.48 -8.50
CA GLU A 10 -25.22 4.27 -9.90
C GLU A 10 -25.54 5.47 -10.79
N GLU A 11 -26.67 6.16 -10.58
CA GLU A 11 -27.06 7.34 -11.37
C GLU A 11 -26.08 8.49 -11.14
N LEU A 12 -25.64 8.67 -9.88
CA LEU A 12 -24.66 9.70 -9.53
C LEU A 12 -23.28 9.36 -10.13
N VAL A 13 -22.87 8.08 -10.09
CA VAL A 13 -21.65 7.61 -10.73
C VAL A 13 -21.68 7.87 -12.24
N ALA A 14 -22.78 7.55 -12.93
CA ALA A 14 -22.96 7.81 -14.35
C ALA A 14 -22.95 9.31 -14.67
N THR A 15 -23.61 10.13 -13.84
CA THR A 15 -23.61 11.59 -13.98
C THR A 15 -22.19 12.16 -13.87
N LEU A 16 -21.40 11.68 -12.89
CA LEU A 16 -20.01 12.09 -12.72
C LEU A 16 -19.14 11.65 -13.90
N ALA A 17 -19.34 10.45 -14.45
CA ALA A 17 -18.63 10.00 -15.66
C ALA A 17 -18.90 10.91 -16.86
N LEU A 18 -20.16 11.34 -17.06
CA LEU A 18 -20.51 12.30 -18.08
C LEU A 18 -19.89 13.69 -17.82
N ALA A 19 -19.91 14.16 -16.58
CA ALA A 19 -19.28 15.43 -16.19
C ALA A 19 -17.79 15.42 -16.48
N ILE A 20 -17.08 14.32 -16.14
CA ILE A 20 -15.67 14.14 -16.45
C ILE A 20 -15.45 14.23 -17.97
N LYS A 21 -16.24 13.49 -18.75
CA LYS A 21 -16.14 13.50 -20.22
C LYS A 21 -16.31 14.90 -20.81
N HIS A 22 -17.25 15.69 -20.31
CA HIS A 22 -17.49 17.06 -20.80
C HIS A 22 -16.42 18.06 -20.34
N THR A 23 -15.73 17.79 -19.26
CA THR A 23 -14.70 18.69 -18.72
C THR A 23 -13.35 18.48 -19.39
N MET A 24 -13.04 17.25 -19.80
CA MET A 24 -11.75 16.93 -20.42
C MET A 24 -11.57 17.53 -21.80
N SER A 25 -10.44 18.21 -22.03
CA SER A 25 -10.01 18.73 -23.33
C SER A 25 -8.91 17.87 -23.99
N LYS A 26 -8.19 17.06 -23.20
CA LYS A 26 -7.09 16.20 -23.66
C LYS A 26 -6.94 14.98 -22.77
N PRO A 27 -6.10 13.99 -23.16
CA PRO A 27 -5.82 12.83 -22.32
C PRO A 27 -5.15 13.20 -20.99
N TRP A 28 -5.53 12.46 -19.92
CA TRP A 28 -4.97 12.60 -18.58
C TRP A 28 -4.71 11.25 -17.94
N ARG A 29 -3.72 11.20 -17.05
CA ARG A 29 -3.33 9.99 -16.34
C ARG A 29 -3.28 10.25 -14.84
N ILE A 30 -4.15 9.58 -14.08
CA ILE A 30 -4.33 9.78 -12.64
C ILE A 30 -3.89 8.51 -11.90
N MET A 31 -3.01 8.66 -10.91
CA MET A 31 -2.56 7.55 -10.05
C MET A 31 -3.40 7.52 -8.77
N GLU A 32 -3.99 6.38 -8.47
CA GLU A 32 -4.51 6.12 -7.13
C GLU A 32 -3.46 5.41 -6.28
N VAL A 33 -3.44 5.70 -4.97
CA VAL A 33 -2.40 5.21 -4.05
C VAL A 33 -2.95 4.53 -2.82
N CYS A 34 -4.01 3.74 -3.03
CA CYS A 34 -4.64 2.96 -1.97
C CYS A 34 -5.26 1.67 -2.48
N GLY A 35 -4.90 0.54 -1.89
CA GLY A 35 -5.51 -0.75 -2.24
C GLY A 35 -7.03 -0.80 -2.10
N GLY A 36 -7.61 -0.06 -1.16
CA GLY A 36 -9.06 0.09 -1.04
C GLY A 36 -9.70 0.83 -2.21
N GLN A 37 -9.01 1.86 -2.76
CA GLN A 37 -9.44 2.54 -3.98
C GLN A 37 -9.33 1.59 -5.18
N THR A 38 -8.18 0.92 -5.35
CA THR A 38 -7.99 -0.10 -6.39
C THR A 38 -9.11 -1.14 -6.37
N HIS A 39 -9.39 -1.71 -5.18
CA HIS A 39 -10.44 -2.70 -5.00
C HIS A 39 -11.81 -2.18 -5.48
N THR A 40 -12.20 -0.98 -5.06
CA THR A 40 -13.49 -0.39 -5.47
C THR A 40 -13.53 -0.09 -6.96
N ILE A 41 -12.48 0.49 -7.53
CA ILE A 41 -12.38 0.79 -8.96
C ILE A 41 -12.60 -0.48 -9.78
N VAL A 42 -11.87 -1.54 -9.47
CA VAL A 42 -11.90 -2.78 -10.25
C VAL A 42 -13.20 -3.55 -10.03
N LYS A 43 -13.67 -3.63 -8.78
CA LYS A 43 -14.91 -4.34 -8.39
C LYS A 43 -16.15 -3.75 -9.04
N HIS A 44 -16.23 -2.43 -9.09
CA HIS A 44 -17.39 -1.72 -9.64
C HIS A 44 -17.18 -1.28 -11.09
N GLY A 45 -16.03 -1.63 -11.70
CA GLY A 45 -15.74 -1.28 -13.10
C GLY A 45 -15.68 0.22 -13.38
N LEU A 46 -15.29 1.04 -12.37
CA LEU A 46 -15.32 2.51 -12.50
C LEU A 46 -14.41 3.00 -13.62
N ASP A 47 -13.27 2.38 -13.81
CA ASP A 47 -12.33 2.71 -14.90
C ASP A 47 -12.89 2.43 -16.30
N GLN A 48 -13.87 1.53 -16.44
CA GLN A 48 -14.57 1.25 -17.70
C GLN A 48 -15.63 2.31 -18.03
N LEU A 49 -16.09 3.07 -17.03
CA LEU A 49 -17.05 4.16 -17.20
C LEU A 49 -16.38 5.48 -17.58
N LEU A 50 -15.06 5.56 -17.46
CA LEU A 50 -14.31 6.77 -17.76
C LEU A 50 -14.21 7.01 -19.26
N PRO A 51 -14.17 8.28 -19.70
CA PRO A 51 -14.03 8.63 -21.11
C PRO A 51 -12.69 8.15 -21.67
N TYR A 52 -12.66 7.86 -22.97
CA TYR A 52 -11.42 7.60 -23.69
C TYR A 52 -10.41 8.73 -23.46
N GLY A 53 -9.18 8.35 -23.15
CA GLY A 53 -8.10 9.29 -22.82
C GLY A 53 -7.93 9.60 -21.32
N LEU A 54 -8.83 9.14 -20.45
CA LEU A 54 -8.59 9.18 -19.02
C LEU A 54 -8.14 7.81 -18.49
N GLU A 55 -6.89 7.72 -18.09
CA GLU A 55 -6.31 6.49 -17.56
C GLU A 55 -6.14 6.55 -16.03
N LEU A 56 -6.66 5.54 -15.33
CA LEU A 56 -6.32 5.30 -13.93
C LEU A 56 -5.17 4.29 -13.87
N VAL A 57 -4.14 4.62 -13.09
CA VAL A 57 -2.99 3.75 -12.83
C VAL A 57 -2.83 3.51 -11.33
N HIS A 58 -2.24 2.37 -10.99
CA HIS A 58 -2.08 1.94 -9.61
C HIS A 58 -0.73 2.35 -9.05
N GLY A 59 -0.74 2.97 -7.88
CA GLY A 59 0.44 3.28 -7.10
C GLY A 59 0.71 2.26 -5.98
N PRO A 60 1.75 2.46 -5.17
CA PRO A 60 2.15 1.55 -4.10
C PRO A 60 1.27 1.69 -2.85
N GLY A 61 -0.04 1.52 -3.01
CA GLY A 61 -1.07 1.77 -2.00
C GLY A 61 -1.42 0.58 -1.09
N CYS A 62 -0.65 -0.52 -1.12
CA CYS A 62 -0.87 -1.71 -0.29
C CYS A 62 0.40 -2.04 0.50
N PRO A 63 0.40 -1.97 1.86
CA PRO A 63 1.60 -2.19 2.66
C PRO A 63 2.13 -3.61 2.56
N VAL A 64 1.26 -4.60 2.45
CA VAL A 64 1.61 -6.00 2.23
C VAL A 64 2.38 -6.16 0.91
N CYS A 65 1.94 -5.45 -0.12
CA CYS A 65 2.49 -5.54 -1.47
C CYS A 65 3.92 -4.98 -1.57
N VAL A 66 4.24 -4.03 -0.71
CA VAL A 66 5.52 -3.31 -0.74
C VAL A 66 6.48 -3.73 0.37
N THR A 67 6.09 -4.70 1.21
CA THR A 67 6.96 -5.25 2.26
C THR A 67 8.14 -6.01 1.65
N PRO A 68 9.40 -5.63 1.96
CA PRO A 68 10.59 -6.30 1.45
C PRO A 68 10.66 -7.78 1.82
N ALA A 69 11.17 -8.60 0.92
CA ALA A 69 11.34 -10.04 1.16
C ALA A 69 12.27 -10.31 2.35
N GLU A 70 13.29 -9.47 2.54
CA GLU A 70 14.24 -9.53 3.64
C GLU A 70 13.57 -9.41 5.02
N LYS A 71 12.50 -8.63 5.13
CA LYS A 71 11.71 -8.51 6.38
C LYS A 71 10.92 -9.78 6.67
N ILE A 72 10.44 -10.46 5.62
CA ILE A 72 9.76 -11.76 5.76
C ILE A 72 10.77 -12.84 6.18
N ASP A 73 11.96 -12.84 5.57
CA ASP A 73 13.03 -13.77 5.94
C ASP A 73 13.50 -13.54 7.39
N ALA A 74 13.60 -12.28 7.84
CA ALA A 74 13.87 -11.92 9.22
C ALA A 74 12.80 -12.48 10.17
N ALA A 75 11.52 -12.35 9.81
CA ALA A 75 10.41 -12.90 10.58
C ALA A 75 10.46 -14.44 10.65
N ILE A 76 10.78 -15.10 9.55
CA ILE A 76 10.99 -16.56 9.51
C ILE A 76 12.17 -16.96 10.41
N LYS A 77 13.30 -16.26 10.33
CA LYS A 77 14.49 -16.52 11.15
C LYS A 77 14.19 -16.37 12.65
N ALA A 78 13.42 -15.36 13.04
CA ALA A 78 13.01 -15.15 14.43
C ALA A 78 12.32 -16.38 15.02
N THR A 79 11.45 -17.03 14.27
CA THR A 79 10.72 -18.21 14.77
C THR A 79 11.45 -19.53 14.51
N SER A 80 12.05 -19.75 13.35
CA SER A 80 12.69 -21.04 12.99
C SER A 80 14.07 -21.24 13.65
N VAL A 81 14.84 -20.16 13.86
CA VAL A 81 16.19 -20.23 14.43
C VAL A 81 16.18 -19.89 15.91
N HIS A 82 15.48 -18.83 16.31
CA HIS A 82 15.47 -18.34 17.69
C HIS A 82 14.30 -18.90 18.53
N GLY A 83 13.38 -19.68 17.92
CA GLY A 83 12.25 -20.30 18.62
C GLY A 83 11.22 -19.30 19.17
N ALA A 84 11.24 -18.07 18.66
CA ALA A 84 10.26 -17.06 19.04
C ALA A 84 8.85 -17.43 18.59
N ILE A 85 7.84 -16.94 19.30
CA ILE A 85 6.46 -16.93 18.83
C ILE A 85 6.32 -15.74 17.91
N LEU A 86 6.08 -15.98 16.62
CA LEU A 86 5.85 -14.92 15.63
C LEU A 86 4.35 -14.61 15.54
N CYS A 87 3.99 -13.37 15.82
CA CYS A 87 2.64 -12.85 15.61
C CYS A 87 2.59 -11.98 14.35
N THR A 88 1.57 -12.15 13.51
CA THR A 88 1.40 -11.36 12.29
C THR A 88 -0.07 -11.29 11.86
N PHE A 89 -0.39 -10.38 10.95
CA PHE A 89 -1.71 -10.35 10.32
C PHE A 89 -1.82 -11.44 9.24
N GLY A 90 -3.05 -11.93 9.01
CA GLY A 90 -3.30 -13.05 8.12
C GLY A 90 -2.80 -12.86 6.69
N ASP A 91 -2.86 -11.64 6.16
CA ASP A 91 -2.42 -11.29 4.81
C ASP A 91 -0.93 -11.56 4.58
N MET A 92 -0.12 -11.50 5.65
CA MET A 92 1.32 -11.75 5.54
C MET A 92 1.69 -13.23 5.40
N MET A 93 0.79 -14.15 5.75
CA MET A 93 1.08 -15.58 5.81
C MET A 93 1.60 -16.18 4.48
N ARG A 94 1.09 -15.69 3.34
CA ARG A 94 1.45 -16.19 2.00
C ARG A 94 2.29 -15.24 1.18
N VAL A 95 2.74 -14.13 1.76
CA VAL A 95 3.64 -13.21 1.07
C VAL A 95 5.01 -13.85 0.93
N PRO A 96 5.54 -14.02 -0.29
CA PRO A 96 6.80 -14.72 -0.47
C PRO A 96 7.98 -13.91 0.07
N GLY A 97 8.81 -14.55 0.90
CA GLY A 97 10.17 -14.13 1.21
C GLY A 97 11.12 -14.43 0.04
N ASN A 98 12.41 -14.46 0.30
CA ASN A 98 13.38 -14.87 -0.72
C ASN A 98 13.38 -16.39 -0.94
N THR A 99 13.06 -17.20 0.07
CA THR A 99 13.08 -18.66 0.01
C THR A 99 11.72 -19.30 0.19
N GLN A 100 10.92 -18.80 1.14
CA GLN A 100 9.62 -19.34 1.50
C GLN A 100 8.73 -18.23 2.08
N ASP A 101 7.48 -18.55 2.33
CA ASP A 101 6.54 -17.71 3.06
C ASP A 101 6.34 -18.19 4.51
N LEU A 102 5.60 -17.39 5.30
CA LEU A 102 5.33 -17.71 6.71
C LEU A 102 4.41 -18.93 6.86
N LEU A 103 3.52 -19.20 5.90
CA LEU A 103 2.66 -20.38 5.94
C LEU A 103 3.47 -21.67 5.76
N THR A 104 4.42 -21.67 4.83
CA THR A 104 5.37 -22.76 4.63
C THR A 104 6.26 -22.96 5.86
N ALA A 105 6.80 -21.89 6.44
CA ALA A 105 7.56 -21.96 7.67
C ALA A 105 6.74 -22.58 8.83
N LYS A 106 5.47 -22.19 8.95
CA LYS A 106 4.54 -22.77 9.92
C LYS A 106 4.32 -24.26 9.68
N ALA A 107 4.17 -24.69 8.45
CA ALA A 107 4.03 -26.12 8.09
C ALA A 107 5.29 -26.94 8.48
N HIS A 108 6.45 -26.29 8.50
CA HIS A 108 7.71 -26.89 8.98
C HIS A 108 7.94 -26.77 10.49
N GLY A 109 6.92 -26.35 11.26
CA GLY A 109 6.96 -26.35 12.72
C GLY A 109 7.29 -25.00 13.37
N ALA A 110 7.41 -23.91 12.61
CA ALA A 110 7.57 -22.57 13.17
C ALA A 110 6.28 -22.12 13.90
N ASP A 111 6.41 -21.51 15.08
CA ASP A 111 5.25 -21.01 15.85
C ASP A 111 4.81 -19.64 15.31
N VAL A 112 4.02 -19.66 14.22
CA VAL A 112 3.44 -18.47 13.62
C VAL A 112 1.96 -18.37 13.96
N ARG A 113 1.58 -17.26 14.60
CA ARG A 113 0.22 -16.99 15.06
C ARG A 113 -0.39 -15.80 14.34
N THR A 114 -1.55 -16.01 13.75
CA THR A 114 -2.33 -14.91 13.17
C THR A 114 -3.09 -14.18 14.26
N ILE A 115 -2.96 -12.86 14.30
CA ILE A 115 -3.65 -11.98 15.23
C ILE A 115 -4.45 -10.91 14.49
N TYR A 116 -5.44 -10.32 15.15
CA TYR A 116 -6.29 -9.27 14.60
C TYR A 116 -5.97 -7.88 15.18
N SER A 117 -5.22 -7.84 16.28
CA SER A 117 -4.77 -6.60 16.91
C SER A 117 -3.32 -6.76 17.38
N PRO A 118 -2.45 -5.74 17.21
CA PRO A 118 -1.10 -5.78 17.76
C PRO A 118 -1.08 -6.00 19.28
N LEU A 119 -2.12 -5.58 19.99
CA LEU A 119 -2.24 -5.75 21.45
C LEU A 119 -2.39 -7.22 21.86
N GLU A 120 -2.89 -8.10 20.99
CA GLU A 120 -2.95 -9.55 21.26
C GLU A 120 -1.56 -10.14 21.45
N ALA A 121 -0.55 -9.62 20.76
CA ALA A 121 0.83 -10.06 20.93
C ALA A 121 1.35 -9.82 22.34
N LEU A 122 0.89 -8.77 23.05
CA LEU A 122 1.23 -8.54 24.46
C LEU A 122 0.59 -9.58 25.38
N SER A 123 -0.66 -10.00 25.10
CA SER A 123 -1.30 -11.06 25.85
C SER A 123 -0.56 -12.38 25.67
N ILE A 124 -0.17 -12.69 24.43
CA ILE A 124 0.65 -13.87 24.12
C ILE A 124 1.99 -13.80 24.86
N ALA A 125 2.63 -12.62 24.95
CA ALA A 125 3.90 -12.45 25.68
C ALA A 125 3.74 -12.70 27.20
N ARG A 126 2.65 -12.21 27.80
CA ARG A 126 2.35 -12.46 29.22
C ARG A 126 2.12 -13.95 29.50
N ASP A 127 1.43 -14.63 28.59
CA ASP A 127 1.12 -16.07 28.74
C ASP A 127 2.34 -16.97 28.47
N ASN A 128 3.40 -16.44 27.86
CA ASN A 128 4.62 -17.19 27.50
C ASN A 128 5.90 -16.49 28.00
N PRO A 129 6.08 -16.30 29.32
CA PRO A 129 7.16 -15.45 29.87
C PRO A 129 8.58 -15.97 29.60
N SER A 130 8.74 -17.26 29.28
CA SER A 130 10.03 -17.88 28.96
C SER A 130 10.37 -17.85 27.45
N ARG A 131 9.50 -17.32 26.60
CA ARG A 131 9.70 -17.27 25.16
C ARG A 131 9.64 -15.84 24.65
N GLU A 132 10.45 -15.53 23.67
CA GLU A 132 10.32 -14.27 22.94
C GLU A 132 9.05 -14.28 22.07
N VAL A 133 8.31 -13.18 22.08
CA VAL A 133 7.18 -12.95 21.20
C VAL A 133 7.54 -11.80 20.27
N VAL A 134 7.59 -12.09 18.98
CA VAL A 134 7.91 -11.13 17.94
C VAL A 134 6.66 -10.78 17.17
N PHE A 135 6.32 -9.51 17.11
CA PHE A 135 5.24 -9.04 16.26
C PHE A 135 5.79 -8.46 14.95
N PHE A 136 5.40 -9.05 13.83
CA PHE A 136 5.73 -8.54 12.51
C PHE A 136 4.77 -7.40 12.13
N ALA A 137 5.23 -6.17 12.34
CA ALA A 137 4.47 -4.94 12.22
C ALA A 137 4.51 -4.42 10.78
N VAL A 138 3.53 -4.79 9.97
CA VAL A 138 3.38 -4.34 8.57
C VAL A 138 2.27 -3.31 8.49
N GLY A 139 2.48 -2.21 7.76
CA GLY A 139 1.44 -1.21 7.58
C GLY A 139 1.93 0.15 7.09
N PHE A 140 0.97 1.03 6.85
CA PHE A 140 1.16 2.44 6.58
C PHE A 140 0.85 3.28 7.82
N GLU A 141 0.70 4.60 7.63
CA GLU A 141 0.35 5.56 8.68
C GLU A 141 -0.91 5.19 9.47
N THR A 142 -1.82 4.45 8.85
CA THR A 142 -3.08 4.01 9.47
C THR A 142 -2.89 3.00 10.58
N THR A 143 -1.90 2.13 10.46
CA THR A 143 -1.61 1.08 11.44
C THR A 143 -0.52 1.48 12.44
N ALA A 144 0.29 2.48 12.11
CA ALA A 144 1.37 2.97 12.96
C ALA A 144 0.93 3.36 14.39
N PRO A 145 -0.23 4.01 14.61
CA PRO A 145 -0.68 4.35 15.98
C PRO A 145 -0.93 3.13 16.87
N ALA A 146 -1.55 2.08 16.34
CA ALA A 146 -1.80 0.85 17.10
C ALA A 146 -0.49 0.12 17.43
N ASN A 147 0.46 0.09 16.50
CA ASN A 147 1.79 -0.47 16.71
C ASN A 147 2.58 0.33 17.75
N ALA A 148 2.55 1.67 17.66
CA ALA A 148 3.19 2.55 18.64
C ALA A 148 2.60 2.33 20.04
N MET A 149 1.28 2.27 20.16
CA MET A 149 0.61 2.01 21.43
C MET A 149 1.00 0.66 22.01
N THR A 150 1.17 -0.37 21.16
CA THR A 150 1.59 -1.71 21.62
C THR A 150 2.99 -1.68 22.21
N VAL A 151 3.94 -1.06 21.51
CA VAL A 151 5.33 -0.93 22.02
C VAL A 151 5.37 -0.06 23.29
N TYR A 152 4.64 1.06 23.31
CA TYR A 152 4.52 1.93 24.47
C TYR A 152 4.00 1.16 25.71
N ARG A 153 2.96 0.34 25.51
CA ARG A 153 2.39 -0.50 26.57
C ARG A 153 3.38 -1.58 27.02
N ALA A 154 4.03 -2.27 26.09
CA ALA A 154 5.05 -3.25 26.44
C ALA A 154 6.11 -2.66 27.38
N LYS A 155 6.57 -1.44 27.07
CA LYS A 155 7.52 -0.71 27.90
C LYS A 155 6.92 -0.33 29.26
N SER A 156 5.72 0.23 29.29
CA SER A 156 5.09 0.65 30.54
C SER A 156 4.76 -0.52 31.48
N GLU A 157 4.50 -1.70 30.93
CA GLU A 157 4.25 -2.94 31.66
C GLU A 157 5.54 -3.72 32.00
N GLY A 158 6.69 -3.30 31.50
CA GLY A 158 7.98 -3.96 31.70
C GLY A 158 8.09 -5.34 31.03
N LEU A 159 7.36 -5.58 29.94
CA LEU A 159 7.41 -6.82 29.17
C LEU A 159 8.73 -6.89 28.40
N ARG A 160 9.65 -7.75 28.85
CA ARG A 160 10.97 -7.90 28.22
C ARG A 160 11.02 -8.96 27.13
N ASN A 161 10.04 -9.84 27.07
CA ASN A 161 9.94 -10.93 26.09
C ASN A 161 9.01 -10.58 24.93
N PHE A 162 8.85 -9.31 24.62
CA PHE A 162 8.12 -8.79 23.47
C PHE A 162 9.03 -7.91 22.63
N SER A 163 8.94 -8.02 21.32
CA SER A 163 9.63 -7.12 20.38
C SER A 163 8.88 -7.07 19.03
N ILE A 164 9.26 -6.14 18.16
CA ILE A 164 8.67 -5.99 16.85
C ILE A 164 9.72 -6.04 15.74
N ILE A 165 9.35 -6.60 14.59
CA ILE A 165 10.03 -6.35 13.31
C ILE A 165 9.23 -5.25 12.61
N SER A 166 9.81 -4.07 12.48
CA SER A 166 9.12 -2.95 11.81
C SER A 166 9.25 -3.03 10.29
N ALA A 167 8.12 -3.18 9.62
CA ALA A 167 7.93 -2.98 8.19
C ALA A 167 6.85 -1.92 7.96
N LEU A 168 6.81 -0.92 8.84
CA LEU A 168 5.93 0.24 8.73
C LEU A 168 6.54 1.26 7.78
N VAL A 169 5.79 1.66 6.76
CA VAL A 169 6.25 2.60 5.74
C VAL A 169 5.27 3.76 5.55
N LEU A 170 5.76 4.86 4.96
CA LEU A 170 5.05 6.13 4.81
C LEU A 170 4.79 6.44 3.34
N VAL A 171 3.54 6.76 3.01
CA VAL A 171 3.09 6.98 1.63
C VAL A 171 3.66 8.26 0.98
N PRO A 172 3.70 9.44 1.62
CA PRO A 172 4.18 10.66 0.94
C PRO A 172 5.62 10.59 0.43
N PRO A 173 6.62 9.99 1.14
CA PRO A 173 7.99 9.90 0.63
C PRO A 173 8.13 9.04 -0.62
N ILE A 174 7.45 7.88 -0.69
CA ILE A 174 7.51 7.03 -1.89
C ILE A 174 6.83 7.72 -3.07
N LEU A 175 5.71 8.41 -2.86
CA LEU A 175 5.05 9.18 -3.91
C LEU A 175 5.97 10.25 -4.48
N ARG A 176 6.69 10.99 -3.63
CA ARG A 176 7.69 11.96 -4.07
C ARG A 176 8.71 11.29 -4.99
N THR A 177 9.31 10.19 -4.54
CA THR A 177 10.35 9.49 -5.31
C THR A 177 9.85 9.02 -6.67
N LEU A 178 8.67 8.38 -6.71
CA LEU A 178 8.11 7.86 -7.96
C LEU A 178 7.72 8.96 -8.94
N LEU A 179 7.10 10.02 -8.44
CA LEU A 179 6.61 11.10 -9.29
C LEU A 179 7.74 12.03 -9.77
N ASP A 180 8.80 12.22 -8.98
CA ASP A 180 10.00 12.93 -9.42
C ASP A 180 10.71 12.15 -10.54
N THR A 181 10.89 10.83 -10.39
CA THR A 181 11.50 9.97 -11.41
C THR A 181 10.69 9.99 -12.70
N ALA A 182 9.38 9.81 -12.62
CA ALA A 182 8.49 9.83 -13.79
C ALA A 182 8.54 11.17 -14.56
N ARG A 183 8.85 12.28 -13.90
CA ARG A 183 9.04 13.59 -14.55
C ARG A 183 10.38 13.70 -15.25
N CYS A 184 11.46 13.18 -14.67
CA CYS A 184 12.76 13.14 -15.33
C CYS A 184 12.68 12.31 -16.61
N ASP A 185 12.02 11.15 -16.58
CA ASP A 185 11.84 10.29 -17.75
C ASP A 185 11.05 10.96 -18.88
N ARG A 186 10.09 11.85 -18.56
CA ARG A 186 9.38 12.66 -19.58
C ARG A 186 10.28 13.61 -20.34
N VAL A 187 11.23 14.25 -19.65
CA VAL A 187 12.14 15.24 -20.24
C VAL A 187 13.14 14.56 -21.16
N ASP A 188 13.65 13.39 -20.75
CA ASP A 188 14.75 12.71 -21.44
C ASP A 188 14.29 11.77 -22.56
N ALA A 189 13.11 11.15 -22.44
CA ALA A 189 12.67 10.10 -23.37
C ALA A 189 11.51 10.49 -24.30
N GLY A 190 10.91 11.67 -24.14
CA GLY A 190 9.72 12.07 -24.89
C GLY A 190 8.53 11.12 -24.68
N SER A 191 8.55 10.31 -23.62
CA SER A 191 7.50 9.33 -23.34
C SER A 191 6.34 9.97 -22.56
N ASP A 192 5.11 9.70 -23.03
CA ASP A 192 3.86 10.25 -22.48
C ASP A 192 3.38 9.47 -21.22
N ASN A 193 4.28 8.73 -20.56
CA ASN A 193 3.95 7.79 -19.46
C ASN A 193 3.94 8.41 -18.05
N GLY A 194 3.95 9.71 -17.92
CA GLY A 194 3.93 10.38 -16.62
C GLY A 194 2.53 10.42 -15.99
N VAL A 195 2.48 10.60 -14.67
CA VAL A 195 1.26 10.82 -13.89
C VAL A 195 0.95 12.32 -13.85
N ASP A 196 -0.32 12.69 -14.11
CA ASP A 196 -0.77 14.07 -14.16
C ASP A 196 -1.46 14.51 -12.87
N GLY A 197 -2.03 13.55 -12.11
CA GLY A 197 -2.71 13.82 -10.84
C GLY A 197 -2.74 12.60 -9.94
N VAL A 198 -3.08 12.81 -8.67
CA VAL A 198 -3.07 11.75 -7.64
C VAL A 198 -4.38 11.72 -6.87
N LEU A 199 -4.94 10.52 -6.70
CA LEU A 199 -5.97 10.24 -5.71
C LEU A 199 -5.30 9.66 -4.46
N ALA A 200 -5.27 10.44 -3.39
CA ALA A 200 -4.64 10.06 -2.13
C ALA A 200 -5.63 9.37 -1.19
N ALA A 201 -5.11 8.43 -0.40
CA ALA A 201 -5.88 7.61 0.51
C ALA A 201 -6.47 8.39 1.68
N GLY A 202 -7.80 8.50 1.75
CA GLY A 202 -8.49 9.23 2.82
C GLY A 202 -8.16 8.73 4.22
N HIS A 203 -8.04 7.40 4.43
CA HIS A 203 -7.72 6.85 5.75
C HIS A 203 -6.30 7.20 6.22
N VAL A 204 -5.32 7.33 5.32
CA VAL A 204 -3.97 7.81 5.64
C VAL A 204 -4.06 9.26 6.11
N CYS A 205 -4.79 10.11 5.38
CA CYS A 205 -4.98 11.52 5.72
C CYS A 205 -5.80 11.72 7.00
N ALA A 206 -6.71 10.80 7.35
CA ALA A 206 -7.44 10.84 8.62
C ALA A 206 -6.48 10.74 9.83
N VAL A 207 -5.35 10.06 9.69
CA VAL A 207 -4.30 9.97 10.70
C VAL A 207 -3.33 11.15 10.62
N MET A 208 -2.70 11.35 9.45
CA MET A 208 -1.58 12.29 9.33
C MET A 208 -1.97 13.73 8.98
N GLY A 209 -3.20 13.98 8.54
CA GLY A 209 -3.64 15.27 8.01
C GLY A 209 -3.16 15.50 6.58
N LEU A 210 -3.20 16.77 6.13
CA LEU A 210 -2.98 17.15 4.74
C LEU A 210 -1.61 17.81 4.48
N ARG A 211 -0.86 18.14 5.51
CA ARG A 211 0.35 18.97 5.42
C ARG A 211 1.39 18.43 4.44
N GLU A 212 1.67 17.13 4.49
CA GLU A 212 2.67 16.52 3.62
C GLU A 212 2.21 16.47 2.16
N TYR A 213 0.91 16.28 1.92
CA TYR A 213 0.33 16.32 0.58
C TYR A 213 0.33 17.75 -0.01
N HIS A 214 0.13 18.80 0.80
CA HIS A 214 0.30 20.19 0.34
C HIS A 214 1.73 20.44 -0.18
N ARG A 215 2.73 19.98 0.59
CA ARG A 215 4.15 20.08 0.16
C ARG A 215 4.43 19.31 -1.13
N LEU A 216 3.81 18.13 -1.30
CA LEU A 216 3.94 17.34 -2.53
C LEU A 216 3.30 18.04 -3.72
N ALA A 217 2.06 18.52 -3.58
CA ALA A 217 1.36 19.21 -4.66
C ALA A 217 2.12 20.43 -5.15
N GLU A 218 2.66 21.24 -4.22
CA GLU A 218 3.48 22.41 -4.55
C GLU A 218 4.79 22.03 -5.26
N SER A 219 5.55 21.07 -4.69
CA SER A 219 6.86 20.70 -5.23
C SER A 219 6.76 20.01 -6.58
N LEU A 220 5.78 19.13 -6.74
CA LEU A 220 5.56 18.35 -7.95
C LEU A 220 4.63 19.05 -8.97
N ARG A 221 4.02 20.17 -8.61
CA ARG A 221 3.03 20.84 -9.45
C ARG A 221 2.00 19.86 -10.01
N LEU A 222 1.39 19.07 -9.13
CA LEU A 222 0.38 18.07 -9.44
C LEU A 222 -0.84 18.26 -8.54
N PRO A 223 -2.07 18.16 -9.08
CA PRO A 223 -3.26 18.09 -8.26
C PRO A 223 -3.27 16.81 -7.45
N ILE A 224 -3.58 16.93 -6.16
CA ILE A 224 -3.75 15.79 -5.25
C ILE A 224 -5.14 15.89 -4.63
N VAL A 225 -5.99 14.88 -4.86
CA VAL A 225 -7.32 14.84 -4.28
C VAL A 225 -7.41 13.71 -3.26
N ILE A 226 -7.75 14.07 -2.02
CA ILE A 226 -7.98 13.09 -0.96
C ILE A 226 -9.38 12.52 -1.14
N THR A 227 -9.51 11.20 -1.35
CA THR A 227 -10.82 10.57 -1.57
C THR A 227 -11.17 9.54 -0.50
N GLY A 228 -12.48 9.31 -0.35
CA GLY A 228 -12.99 8.10 0.28
C GLY A 228 -12.85 6.86 -0.63
N PHE A 229 -13.65 5.83 -0.34
CA PHE A 229 -13.46 4.49 -0.94
C PHE A 229 -14.70 3.96 -1.66
N GLU A 230 -15.83 4.59 -1.50
CA GLU A 230 -17.05 4.20 -2.20
C GLU A 230 -17.05 4.71 -3.67
N PRO A 231 -17.81 4.11 -4.58
CA PRO A 231 -17.81 4.49 -5.99
C PRO A 231 -17.99 5.99 -6.26
N VAL A 232 -18.93 6.62 -5.55
CA VAL A 232 -19.20 8.06 -5.69
C VAL A 232 -18.01 8.89 -5.18
N ASP A 233 -17.38 8.50 -4.07
CA ASP A 233 -16.19 9.19 -3.54
C ASP A 233 -15.07 9.23 -4.58
N ILE A 234 -14.80 8.08 -5.19
CA ILE A 234 -13.73 7.93 -6.19
C ILE A 234 -14.05 8.75 -7.44
N MET A 235 -15.28 8.65 -7.97
CA MET A 235 -15.69 9.40 -9.15
C MET A 235 -15.69 10.92 -8.90
N GLN A 236 -16.12 11.38 -7.74
CA GLN A 236 -15.99 12.78 -7.36
C GLN A 236 -14.52 13.23 -7.28
N GLY A 237 -13.65 12.39 -6.67
CA GLY A 237 -12.23 12.68 -6.62
C GLY A 237 -11.57 12.77 -7.98
N ILE A 238 -11.92 11.86 -8.90
CA ILE A 238 -11.48 11.92 -10.30
C ILE A 238 -11.94 13.20 -10.96
N PHE A 239 -13.22 13.56 -10.80
CA PHE A 239 -13.79 14.79 -11.38
C PHE A 239 -13.08 16.04 -10.86
N MET A 240 -12.86 16.16 -9.54
CA MET A 240 -12.12 17.27 -8.94
C MET A 240 -10.68 17.34 -9.45
N CYS A 241 -10.03 16.20 -9.63
CA CYS A 241 -8.68 16.13 -10.17
C CYS A 241 -8.64 16.63 -11.63
N VAL A 242 -9.57 16.17 -12.47
CA VAL A 242 -9.71 16.62 -13.87
C VAL A 242 -10.00 18.12 -13.94
N GLN A 243 -10.88 18.65 -13.09
CA GLN A 243 -11.14 20.09 -13.06
C GLN A 243 -9.88 20.92 -12.76
N GLN A 244 -9.04 20.47 -11.83
CA GLN A 244 -7.76 21.14 -11.54
C GLN A 244 -6.80 21.05 -12.72
N LEU A 245 -6.72 19.88 -13.38
CA LEU A 245 -5.86 19.67 -14.55
C LEU A 245 -6.23 20.59 -15.71
N GLU A 246 -7.52 20.69 -16.03
CA GLU A 246 -8.03 21.58 -17.09
C GLU A 246 -7.86 23.07 -16.74
N ALA A 247 -7.95 23.41 -15.46
CA ALA A 247 -7.69 24.77 -14.97
C ALA A 247 -6.21 25.10 -14.70
N HIS A 248 -5.27 24.15 -14.96
CA HIS A 248 -3.85 24.27 -14.65
C HIS A 248 -3.59 24.64 -13.18
N GLN A 249 -4.37 24.05 -12.26
CA GLN A 249 -4.25 24.23 -10.81
C GLN A 249 -3.61 23.00 -10.20
N TYR A 250 -2.74 23.23 -9.19
CA TYR A 250 -1.95 22.18 -8.57
C TYR A 250 -2.01 22.31 -7.05
N ARG A 251 -3.14 21.88 -6.48
CA ARG A 251 -3.40 21.99 -5.04
C ARG A 251 -3.96 20.70 -4.46
N VAL A 252 -3.99 20.63 -3.13
CA VAL A 252 -4.68 19.57 -2.42
C VAL A 252 -6.14 19.93 -2.25
N GLU A 253 -7.03 19.05 -2.68
CA GLU A 253 -8.46 19.12 -2.38
C GLU A 253 -8.90 17.90 -1.58
N ASN A 254 -9.85 18.12 -0.66
CA ASN A 254 -10.32 17.08 0.24
C ASN A 254 -11.79 16.72 -0.07
N GLN A 255 -11.99 15.72 -0.92
CA GLN A 255 -13.31 15.15 -1.19
C GLN A 255 -13.86 14.42 0.06
N TYR A 256 -12.97 13.81 0.87
CA TYR A 256 -13.34 13.00 2.03
C TYR A 256 -13.47 13.82 3.33
N SER A 257 -13.95 15.07 3.21
CA SER A 257 -14.02 16.05 4.32
C SER A 257 -14.91 15.60 5.48
N ARG A 258 -15.82 14.64 5.27
CA ARG A 258 -16.64 14.05 6.35
C ARG A 258 -15.84 13.23 7.37
N VAL A 259 -14.59 12.83 7.01
CA VAL A 259 -13.71 12.03 7.86
C VAL A 259 -12.35 12.70 8.07
N VAL A 260 -11.81 13.33 7.03
CA VAL A 260 -10.45 13.88 7.02
C VAL A 260 -10.46 15.36 7.41
N SER A 261 -9.77 15.68 8.47
CA SER A 261 -9.47 17.07 8.87
C SER A 261 -8.07 17.49 8.38
N ALA A 262 -7.82 18.80 8.29
CA ALA A 262 -6.53 19.33 7.85
C ALA A 262 -5.35 18.86 8.72
N HIS A 263 -5.58 18.69 10.02
CA HIS A 263 -4.55 18.30 10.99
C HIS A 263 -4.50 16.79 11.26
N GLY A 264 -5.46 16.01 10.76
CA GLY A 264 -5.58 14.59 11.05
C GLY A 264 -5.86 14.32 12.55
N ASN A 265 -5.44 13.14 13.01
CA ASN A 265 -5.55 12.74 14.41
C ASN A 265 -4.25 13.05 15.17
N THR A 266 -4.21 14.20 15.85
CA THR A 266 -3.02 14.67 16.57
C THR A 266 -2.63 13.80 17.77
N ILE A 267 -3.58 13.04 18.34
CA ILE A 267 -3.29 12.09 19.43
C ILE A 267 -2.54 10.88 18.85
N ALA A 268 -3.04 10.34 17.74
CA ALA A 268 -2.38 9.25 17.02
C ALA A 268 -0.98 9.66 16.53
N GLN A 269 -0.84 10.87 15.99
CA GLN A 269 0.46 11.40 15.56
C GLN A 269 1.46 11.50 16.72
N ARG A 270 1.01 11.93 17.91
CA ARG A 270 1.87 12.04 19.10
C ARG A 270 2.40 10.70 19.56
N ILE A 271 1.58 9.66 19.65
CA ILE A 271 2.05 8.35 20.09
C ILE A 271 3.00 7.72 19.05
N VAL A 272 2.76 7.94 17.75
CA VAL A 272 3.69 7.51 16.71
C VAL A 272 5.02 8.25 16.86
N ALA A 273 5.02 9.56 17.03
CA ALA A 273 6.24 10.35 17.19
C ALA A 273 7.00 10.07 18.50
N GLU A 274 6.30 9.62 19.54
CA GLU A 274 6.92 9.18 20.79
C GLU A 274 7.74 7.89 20.60
N VAL A 275 7.20 6.93 19.85
CA VAL A 275 7.77 5.58 19.74
C VAL A 275 8.68 5.44 18.53
N PHE A 276 8.30 6.06 17.41
CA PHE A 276 8.98 5.90 16.12
C PHE A 276 9.66 7.18 15.63
N ALA A 277 10.70 6.99 14.82
CA ALA A 277 11.32 8.01 14.00
C ALA A 277 11.25 7.61 12.53
N ALA A 278 11.10 8.60 11.64
CA ALA A 278 11.18 8.35 10.21
C ALA A 278 12.64 8.06 9.80
N THR A 279 12.83 6.96 9.09
CA THR A 279 14.13 6.49 8.60
C THR A 279 14.04 6.06 7.14
N GLU A 280 15.18 5.78 6.53
CA GLU A 280 15.20 5.13 5.23
C GLU A 280 14.60 3.72 5.34
N ALA A 281 13.77 3.34 4.36
CA ALA A 281 13.22 2.00 4.28
C ALA A 281 13.33 1.41 2.87
N GLY A 282 13.44 0.07 2.83
CA GLY A 282 13.25 -0.69 1.59
C GLY A 282 11.77 -0.79 1.23
N TRP A 283 11.48 -0.66 -0.07
CA TRP A 283 10.18 -0.93 -0.67
C TRP A 283 10.35 -2.05 -1.67
N ARG A 284 9.56 -3.10 -1.53
CA ARG A 284 9.68 -4.29 -2.39
C ARG A 284 9.65 -3.91 -3.86
N ASP A 285 10.71 -4.28 -4.60
CA ASP A 285 10.88 -4.04 -6.03
C ASP A 285 10.86 -2.55 -6.46
N LEU A 286 10.83 -1.60 -5.50
CA LEU A 286 10.88 -0.14 -5.73
C LEU A 286 12.15 0.50 -5.17
N GLY A 287 13.00 -0.27 -4.47
CA GLY A 287 14.27 0.21 -3.94
C GLY A 287 14.21 0.80 -2.53
N ARG A 288 15.22 1.57 -2.16
CA ARG A 288 15.32 2.24 -0.84
C ARG A 288 14.88 3.69 -0.98
N VAL A 289 14.06 4.15 -0.04
CA VAL A 289 13.49 5.50 -0.04
C VAL A 289 13.77 6.18 1.29
N ALA A 290 14.40 7.36 1.23
CA ALA A 290 14.74 8.14 2.40
C ALA A 290 13.48 8.58 3.17
N ALA A 291 13.56 8.56 4.50
CA ALA A 291 12.49 8.98 5.42
C ALA A 291 11.11 8.33 5.16
N SER A 292 11.11 7.12 4.60
CA SER A 292 9.88 6.41 4.22
C SER A 292 9.54 5.23 5.12
N GLY A 293 10.33 4.93 6.15
CA GLY A 293 10.06 3.90 7.13
C GLY A 293 9.94 4.46 8.54
N LEU A 294 9.39 3.66 9.44
CA LEU A 294 9.29 3.95 10.86
C LEU A 294 10.14 2.96 11.66
N SER A 295 11.24 3.44 12.23
CA SER A 295 12.08 2.66 13.16
C SER A 295 11.87 3.14 14.60
N LEU A 296 12.10 2.24 15.55
CA LEU A 296 11.99 2.57 16.98
C LEU A 296 13.02 3.62 17.37
N ARG A 297 12.61 4.58 18.22
CA ARG A 297 13.51 5.55 18.84
C ARG A 297 14.38 4.91 19.91
N ASP A 298 15.51 5.53 20.25
CA ASP A 298 16.49 5.08 21.23
C ASP A 298 15.87 4.55 22.54
N GLY A 299 14.84 5.25 23.03
CA GLY A 299 14.13 4.84 24.25
C GLY A 299 13.33 3.54 24.13
N TYR A 300 13.19 2.97 22.93
CA TYR A 300 12.40 1.77 22.64
C TYR A 300 13.18 0.68 21.92
N LEU A 301 14.50 0.82 21.75
CA LEU A 301 15.33 -0.15 21.01
C LEU A 301 15.35 -1.56 21.63
N ASP A 302 15.10 -1.70 22.93
CA ASP A 302 14.94 -3.01 23.59
C ASP A 302 13.77 -3.83 23.00
N TYR A 303 12.87 -3.19 22.28
CA TYR A 303 11.71 -3.79 21.58
C TYR A 303 11.96 -3.99 20.08
N ASP A 304 13.16 -3.73 19.59
CA ASP A 304 13.56 -4.01 18.21
C ASP A 304 14.02 -5.46 18.07
N ALA A 305 13.20 -6.28 17.42
CA ALA A 305 13.52 -7.71 17.26
C ALA A 305 14.74 -7.94 16.36
N GLU A 306 14.97 -7.07 15.37
CA GLU A 306 16.10 -7.21 14.46
C GLU A 306 17.42 -6.97 15.18
N LEU A 307 17.47 -5.99 16.08
CA LEU A 307 18.63 -5.76 16.96
C LEU A 307 18.75 -6.85 18.03
N LYS A 308 17.66 -7.14 18.73
CA LYS A 308 17.63 -8.06 19.87
C LYS A 308 18.03 -9.49 19.50
N LEU A 309 17.55 -9.98 18.36
CA LEU A 309 17.77 -11.34 17.86
C LEU A 309 18.82 -11.41 16.74
N GLN A 310 19.49 -10.30 16.44
CA GLN A 310 20.49 -10.21 15.36
C GLN A 310 19.98 -10.79 14.03
N LEU A 311 18.79 -10.35 13.62
CA LEU A 311 18.09 -10.84 12.42
C LEU A 311 18.64 -10.20 11.13
N THR A 312 19.93 -10.10 10.98
CA THR A 312 20.52 -9.60 9.73
C THR A 312 20.16 -10.53 8.59
N ALA A 313 19.70 -9.96 7.49
CA ALA A 313 19.55 -10.72 6.25
C ALA A 313 20.94 -11.15 5.80
N ASP A 314 21.17 -12.45 5.67
CA ASP A 314 22.38 -12.97 5.03
C ASP A 314 22.33 -12.47 3.58
N SER A 315 23.27 -11.60 3.22
CA SER A 315 23.36 -10.94 1.92
C SER A 315 23.62 -11.89 0.71
N LEU A 316 23.62 -13.19 0.97
CA LEU A 316 23.91 -14.25 -0.01
C LEU A 316 22.67 -14.82 -0.72
N TRP A 317 21.47 -14.39 -0.38
CA TRP A 317 20.26 -14.92 -1.02
C TRP A 317 19.87 -14.10 -2.24
N SER A 318 20.40 -14.48 -3.38
CA SER A 318 20.05 -13.91 -4.66
C SER A 318 18.66 -14.37 -5.11
N SER A 319 17.88 -13.39 -5.52
CA SER A 319 16.50 -13.43 -6.01
C SER A 319 16.29 -14.29 -7.28
N HIS A 320 16.33 -15.60 -7.20
CA HIS A 320 16.16 -16.48 -8.38
C HIS A 320 14.70 -16.57 -8.90
N GLN A 321 13.69 -16.10 -8.17
CA GLN A 321 12.29 -16.10 -8.64
C GLN A 321 11.78 -14.75 -9.17
N ARG A 322 12.58 -13.68 -9.13
CA ARG A 322 12.14 -12.31 -9.51
C ARG A 322 11.95 -12.10 -11.03
N GLY A 323 12.34 -13.02 -11.87
CA GLY A 323 12.32 -12.81 -13.33
C GLY A 323 10.94 -12.69 -13.98
N LEU A 324 9.91 -13.29 -13.40
CA LEU A 324 8.56 -13.34 -13.99
C LEU A 324 7.59 -12.30 -13.38
N CYS A 325 7.76 -11.93 -12.12
CA CYS A 325 6.85 -10.97 -11.46
C CYS A 325 7.16 -9.54 -11.89
N ARG A 326 6.14 -8.83 -12.38
CA ARG A 326 6.24 -7.42 -12.80
C ARG A 326 5.50 -6.47 -11.84
N ALA A 327 5.50 -6.80 -10.55
CA ALA A 327 4.82 -6.01 -9.53
C ALA A 327 5.29 -4.54 -9.50
N SER A 328 6.59 -4.28 -9.63
CA SER A 328 7.11 -2.90 -9.71
C SER A 328 6.49 -2.12 -10.86
N ALA A 329 6.42 -2.69 -12.05
CA ALA A 329 5.82 -2.02 -13.21
C ALA A 329 4.32 -1.75 -13.02
N VAL A 330 3.60 -2.59 -12.27
CA VAL A 330 2.20 -2.34 -11.89
C VAL A 330 2.10 -1.19 -10.88
N LEU A 331 2.90 -1.24 -9.80
CA LEU A 331 2.85 -0.28 -8.69
C LEU A 331 3.48 1.09 -9.03
N THR A 332 4.13 1.21 -10.17
CA THR A 332 4.61 2.47 -10.74
C THR A 332 3.73 2.98 -11.88
N GLY A 333 2.63 2.27 -12.17
CA GLY A 333 1.67 2.66 -13.18
C GLY A 333 2.11 2.39 -14.63
N HIS A 334 3.22 1.69 -14.89
CA HIS A 334 3.69 1.41 -16.24
C HIS A 334 2.86 0.37 -16.97
N ILE A 335 2.30 -0.60 -16.24
CA ILE A 335 1.41 -1.63 -16.78
C ILE A 335 0.22 -1.86 -15.83
N LYS A 336 -0.89 -2.35 -16.39
CA LYS A 336 -1.99 -2.92 -15.60
C LYS A 336 -1.76 -4.41 -15.35
N PRO A 337 -2.34 -5.01 -14.29
CA PRO A 337 -2.16 -6.42 -13.98
C PRO A 337 -2.37 -7.39 -15.14
N PRO A 338 -3.41 -7.25 -16.02
CA PRO A 338 -3.59 -8.15 -17.17
C PRO A 338 -2.47 -8.09 -18.22
N GLN A 339 -1.70 -7.00 -18.26
CA GLN A 339 -0.56 -6.85 -19.17
C GLN A 339 0.71 -7.56 -18.67
N CYS A 340 0.70 -8.08 -17.44
CA CYS A 340 1.78 -8.92 -16.94
C CYS A 340 1.68 -10.33 -17.57
N SER A 341 2.75 -10.80 -18.18
CA SER A 341 2.78 -12.09 -18.90
C SER A 341 2.43 -13.30 -18.01
N ALA A 342 2.74 -13.23 -16.72
CA ALA A 342 2.45 -14.29 -15.75
C ALA A 342 1.04 -14.20 -15.16
N PHE A 343 0.30 -13.09 -15.37
CA PHE A 343 -1.01 -12.86 -14.76
C PHE A 343 -2.03 -13.93 -15.18
N ALA A 344 -2.76 -14.48 -14.21
CA ALA A 344 -3.77 -15.53 -14.37
C ALA A 344 -3.26 -16.83 -15.04
N LYS A 345 -1.95 -16.99 -15.17
CA LYS A 345 -1.27 -18.18 -15.69
C LYS A 345 -0.44 -18.81 -14.57
N GLU A 346 0.86 -18.47 -14.54
CA GLU A 346 1.78 -18.91 -13.48
C GLU A 346 1.51 -18.20 -12.15
N CYS A 347 0.98 -16.96 -12.20
CA CYS A 347 0.69 -16.13 -11.03
C CYS A 347 -0.82 -16.05 -10.76
N THR A 348 -1.27 -16.72 -9.71
CA THR A 348 -2.67 -16.77 -9.25
C THR A 348 -2.72 -16.56 -7.73
N PRO A 349 -3.88 -16.28 -7.12
CA PRO A 349 -4.01 -16.21 -5.66
C PRO A 349 -3.59 -17.50 -4.93
N MET A 350 -3.67 -18.66 -5.59
CA MET A 350 -3.21 -19.93 -5.02
C MET A 350 -1.71 -20.14 -5.18
N ARG A 351 -1.10 -19.50 -6.18
CA ARG A 351 0.33 -19.60 -6.50
C ARG A 351 0.89 -18.21 -6.81
N PRO A 352 0.95 -17.30 -5.82
CA PRO A 352 1.36 -15.93 -6.05
C PRO A 352 2.87 -15.84 -6.28
N LEU A 353 3.27 -15.24 -7.41
CA LEU A 353 4.67 -14.92 -7.70
C LEU A 353 5.11 -13.61 -7.05
N GLY A 354 4.16 -12.75 -6.69
CA GLY A 354 4.42 -11.47 -6.04
C GLY A 354 3.33 -11.08 -5.06
N ALA A 355 3.68 -10.23 -4.11
CA ALA A 355 2.80 -9.78 -3.03
C ALA A 355 1.47 -9.14 -3.49
N PRO A 356 1.40 -8.39 -4.61
CA PRO A 356 0.11 -7.83 -5.09
C PRO A 356 -0.94 -8.87 -5.50
N MET A 357 -0.57 -10.15 -5.64
CA MET A 357 -1.51 -11.24 -5.90
C MET A 357 -1.99 -11.93 -4.60
N VAL A 358 -1.36 -11.64 -3.45
CA VAL A 358 -1.70 -12.25 -2.14
C VAL A 358 -2.79 -11.45 -1.44
N SER A 359 -2.58 -10.16 -1.26
CA SER A 359 -3.49 -9.29 -0.51
C SER A 359 -4.72 -8.93 -1.33
N SER A 360 -5.90 -8.91 -0.68
CA SER A 360 -7.14 -8.42 -1.28
C SER A 360 -7.08 -6.94 -1.70
N GLU A 361 -6.15 -6.19 -1.13
CA GLU A 361 -5.85 -4.80 -1.50
C GLU A 361 -4.80 -4.68 -2.61
N GLY A 362 -4.21 -5.79 -3.04
CA GLY A 362 -3.25 -5.81 -4.12
C GLY A 362 -3.91 -5.68 -5.48
N ALA A 363 -3.36 -4.84 -6.36
CA ALA A 363 -3.93 -4.61 -7.69
C ALA A 363 -4.10 -5.91 -8.48
N CYS A 364 -3.11 -6.81 -8.47
CA CYS A 364 -3.21 -8.08 -9.18
C CYS A 364 -4.35 -8.96 -8.66
N ALA A 365 -4.51 -9.08 -7.35
CA ALA A 365 -5.60 -9.86 -6.75
C ALA A 365 -6.97 -9.26 -7.06
N ALA A 366 -7.11 -7.92 -7.02
CA ALA A 366 -8.34 -7.24 -7.37
C ALA A 366 -8.76 -7.53 -8.83
N TYR A 367 -7.84 -7.41 -9.79
CA TYR A 367 -8.12 -7.73 -11.19
C TYR A 367 -8.45 -9.21 -11.37
N PHE A 368 -7.74 -10.12 -10.73
CA PHE A 368 -8.00 -11.54 -10.82
C PHE A 368 -9.42 -11.91 -10.32
N ASN A 369 -9.80 -11.35 -9.17
CA ASN A 369 -11.07 -11.68 -8.52
C ASN A 369 -12.29 -11.06 -9.22
N TYR A 370 -12.16 -9.87 -9.78
CA TYR A 370 -13.32 -9.13 -10.30
C TYR A 370 -13.39 -9.03 -11.83
N ARG A 371 -12.30 -9.34 -12.54
CA ARG A 371 -12.28 -9.35 -14.01
C ARG A 371 -12.03 -10.72 -14.63
N GLY A 372 -11.99 -11.78 -13.78
CA GLY A 372 -12.07 -13.17 -14.20
C GLY A 372 -11.07 -13.58 -15.27
N GLY A 373 -9.79 -13.22 -15.14
CA GLY A 373 -8.77 -13.68 -16.10
C GLY A 373 -9.03 -13.29 -17.58
N GLN A 374 -9.98 -12.41 -17.87
CA GLN A 374 -10.19 -11.89 -19.21
C GLN A 374 -8.95 -11.09 -19.60
N VAL A 375 -8.12 -11.71 -20.39
CA VAL A 375 -7.11 -11.04 -21.22
C VAL A 375 -7.91 -10.13 -22.14
N ASP A 376 -7.69 -8.81 -22.04
CA ASP A 376 -8.34 -7.82 -22.90
C ASP A 376 -8.22 -8.25 -24.35
N GLY A 377 -9.30 -8.79 -24.92
CA GLY A 377 -9.47 -9.05 -26.33
C GLY A 377 -9.76 -7.76 -27.10
N ALA A 378 -8.95 -6.73 -26.93
CA ALA A 378 -9.06 -5.47 -27.67
C ALA A 378 -8.34 -5.51 -29.02
N SER A 379 -8.32 -6.68 -29.70
CA SER A 379 -7.76 -6.80 -31.07
C SER A 379 -8.59 -7.66 -32.03
N GLN A 380 -9.90 -7.82 -31.80
CA GLN A 380 -10.77 -8.54 -32.75
C GLN A 380 -12.09 -7.79 -33.02
N LEU A 381 -12.02 -6.53 -33.38
CA LEU A 381 -13.16 -5.80 -33.99
C LEU A 381 -12.70 -4.92 -35.15
N SER A 382 -11.81 -5.44 -36.02
CA SER A 382 -11.45 -4.77 -37.28
C SER A 382 -11.73 -5.61 -38.54
N ASP A 383 -12.40 -6.76 -38.41
CA ASP A 383 -12.76 -7.55 -39.59
C ASP A 383 -14.24 -7.96 -39.61
N LEU A 384 -15.14 -7.01 -39.57
CA LEU A 384 -16.51 -7.14 -40.06
C LEU A 384 -17.06 -5.73 -40.46
N SER A 385 -16.67 -5.27 -41.62
CA SER A 385 -17.38 -4.25 -42.35
C SER A 385 -17.78 -4.80 -43.71
#